data_71a8ac163d062c89e2217c76a7363b33
#
_entry.id   71a8ac163d062c89e2217c76a7363b33
#
_cell.length_a   1.000
_cell.length_b   1.000
_cell.length_c   1.000
_cell.angle_alpha   90.00
_cell.angle_beta   90.00
_cell.angle_gamma   90.00
#
_symmetry.space_group_name_H-M   'P 1'
#
loop_
_entity.id
_entity.type
_entity.pdbx_description
1 polymer ?
#
loop_
_entity_poly.entity_id
_entity_poly.type
_entity_poly.pdbx_seq_one_letter_code
_entity_poly.pdbx_strand_id
1 'polypeptide(L)'
;NNPNTRLVCEIKPSEISKARGVSVAEETVKLIRSLKAAAMVDYISFDFEILKKIKEIEPEAQVQFLNGNKSPKAIKKAGMEGIDYNHMVFKILPKWVKQAKKEGVILNTWTVNDPEMMDWFLKNEFDFITTDEPELLLQKQKSLWTEGNS
;
A
#
# COMPACT_ATOMS: atom_id res chain seq x y z
N ASN A 1 4.93 23.22 -0.69
CA ASN A 1 4.28 22.27 -1.59
C ASN A 1 5.29 21.23 -2.06
N ASN A 2 5.06 19.97 -1.75
CA ASN A 2 5.85 18.85 -2.25
C ASN A 2 4.94 17.98 -3.14
N PRO A 3 4.94 18.18 -4.46
CA PRO A 3 4.03 17.50 -5.38
C PRO A 3 4.33 15.99 -5.52
N ASN A 4 5.51 15.54 -5.06
CA ASN A 4 5.94 14.15 -5.12
C ASN A 4 5.63 13.36 -3.83
N THR A 5 5.06 14.01 -2.80
CA THR A 5 4.69 13.35 -1.55
C THR A 5 3.25 12.84 -1.64
N ARG A 6 3.05 11.57 -1.33
CA ARG A 6 1.73 10.97 -1.16
C ARG A 6 1.43 10.78 0.33
N LEU A 7 0.16 10.79 0.67
CA LEU A 7 -0.32 10.49 2.02
C LEU A 7 -0.89 9.07 2.04
N VAL A 8 -0.37 8.23 2.90
CA VAL A 8 -0.93 6.90 3.15
C VAL A 8 -1.86 7.01 4.35
N CYS A 9 -3.16 6.84 4.11
CA CYS A 9 -4.23 7.00 5.09
C CYS A 9 -4.75 5.63 5.53
N GLU A 10 -4.37 5.18 6.72
CA GLU A 10 -4.92 3.95 7.28
C GLU A 10 -6.28 4.21 7.93
N ILE A 11 -7.29 3.46 7.51
CA ILE A 11 -8.58 3.39 8.20
C ILE A 11 -8.64 2.05 8.93
N LYS A 12 -8.53 2.12 10.25
CA LYS A 12 -8.54 0.92 11.10
C LYS A 12 -9.93 0.31 11.19
N PRO A 13 -10.03 -1.04 11.25
CA PRO A 13 -11.28 -1.71 11.56
C PRO A 13 -11.87 -1.19 12.87
N SER A 14 -13.18 -1.01 12.91
CA SER A 14 -13.85 -0.61 14.15
C SER A 14 -14.03 -1.81 15.09
N GLU A 15 -13.61 -1.66 16.33
CA GLU A 15 -13.85 -2.66 17.39
C GLU A 15 -15.34 -2.75 17.80
N ILE A 16 -16.14 -1.72 17.49
CA ILE A 16 -17.56 -1.65 17.86
C ILE A 16 -18.41 -2.41 16.87
N SER A 17 -18.27 -2.15 15.55
CA SER A 17 -19.02 -2.83 14.51
C SER A 17 -18.43 -2.56 13.12
N LYS A 18 -18.70 -3.47 12.17
CA LYS A 18 -18.33 -3.26 10.76
C LYS A 18 -19.01 -2.02 10.16
N ALA A 19 -20.28 -1.79 10.49
CA ALA A 19 -21.03 -0.61 10.03
C ALA A 19 -20.34 0.69 10.45
N ARG A 20 -19.79 0.76 11.66
CA ARG A 20 -19.04 1.93 12.11
C ARG A 20 -17.73 2.10 11.33
N GLY A 21 -17.01 1.03 11.01
CA GLY A 21 -15.83 1.09 10.16
C GLY A 21 -16.15 1.67 8.77
N VAL A 22 -17.24 1.22 8.17
CA VAL A 22 -17.76 1.75 6.89
C VAL A 22 -18.12 3.23 6.99
N SER A 23 -18.80 3.65 8.06
CA SER A 23 -19.13 5.07 8.29
C SER A 23 -17.86 5.94 8.45
N VAL A 24 -16.82 5.44 9.12
CA VAL A 24 -15.52 6.14 9.22
C VAL A 24 -14.91 6.31 7.84
N ALA A 25 -14.97 5.30 6.98
CA ALA A 25 -14.49 5.40 5.60
C ALA A 25 -15.23 6.50 4.81
N GLU A 26 -16.56 6.56 4.92
CA GLU A 26 -17.37 7.61 4.27
C GLU A 26 -16.97 9.01 4.73
N GLU A 27 -16.87 9.23 6.04
CA GLU A 27 -16.48 10.53 6.58
C GLU A 27 -15.02 10.90 6.22
N THR A 28 -14.12 9.93 6.20
CA THR A 28 -12.72 10.14 5.78
C THR A 28 -12.66 10.61 4.31
N VAL A 29 -13.36 9.92 3.40
CA VAL A 29 -13.39 10.31 1.99
C VAL A 29 -14.00 11.71 1.82
N LYS A 30 -15.10 12.04 2.52
CA LYS A 30 -15.70 13.38 2.49
C LYS A 30 -14.71 14.46 2.95
N LEU A 31 -13.98 14.20 4.04
CA LEU A 31 -12.96 15.12 4.56
C LEU A 31 -11.84 15.33 3.54
N ILE A 32 -11.28 14.25 2.99
CA ILE A 32 -10.20 14.32 1.99
C ILE A 32 -10.63 15.11 0.75
N ARG A 33 -11.86 14.90 0.28
CA ARG A 33 -12.44 15.68 -0.84
C ARG A 33 -12.58 17.16 -0.49
N SER A 34 -13.05 17.50 0.71
CA SER A 34 -13.20 18.89 1.16
C SER A 34 -11.86 19.63 1.20
N LEU A 35 -10.77 18.90 1.49
CA LEU A 35 -9.40 19.40 1.49
C LEU A 35 -8.76 19.43 0.09
N LYS A 36 -9.45 18.96 -0.95
CA LYS A 36 -8.95 18.82 -2.33
C LYS A 36 -7.68 17.95 -2.40
N ALA A 37 -7.55 16.95 -1.51
CA ALA A 37 -6.37 16.11 -1.36
C ALA A 37 -6.53 14.71 -2.00
N ALA A 38 -7.66 14.40 -2.63
CA ALA A 38 -7.97 13.06 -3.13
C ALA A 38 -6.89 12.47 -4.06
N ALA A 39 -6.29 13.30 -4.93
CA ALA A 39 -5.28 12.86 -5.88
C ALA A 39 -3.94 12.44 -5.23
N MET A 40 -3.70 12.79 -3.96
CA MET A 40 -2.43 12.50 -3.27
C MET A 40 -2.58 11.50 -2.12
N VAL A 41 -3.75 10.88 -1.96
CA VAL A 41 -4.03 9.95 -0.87
C VAL A 41 -4.13 8.52 -1.39
N ASP A 42 -3.40 7.61 -0.73
CA ASP A 42 -3.58 6.17 -0.83
C ASP A 42 -4.26 5.69 0.45
N TYR A 43 -5.38 4.99 0.33
CA TYR A 43 -6.08 4.44 1.48
C TYR A 43 -5.64 3.00 1.74
N ILE A 44 -5.38 2.68 3.00
CA ILE A 44 -5.02 1.33 3.42
C ILE A 44 -5.94 0.86 4.56
N SER A 45 -6.25 -0.43 4.61
CA SER A 45 -7.02 -1.01 5.70
C SER A 45 -6.82 -2.52 5.82
N PHE A 46 -6.92 -3.03 7.05
CA PHE A 46 -7.06 -4.46 7.33
C PHE A 46 -8.48 -4.98 7.08
N ASP A 47 -9.47 -4.10 6.99
CA ASP A 47 -10.85 -4.48 6.70
C ASP A 47 -11.17 -4.27 5.21
N PHE A 48 -11.48 -5.39 4.54
CA PHE A 48 -11.76 -5.41 3.12
C PHE A 48 -13.04 -4.64 2.76
N GLU A 49 -14.04 -4.62 3.66
CA GLU A 49 -15.32 -3.92 3.42
C GLU A 49 -15.14 -2.39 3.49
N ILE A 50 -14.23 -1.89 4.32
CA ILE A 50 -13.82 -0.48 4.33
C ILE A 50 -13.28 -0.08 2.94
N LEU A 51 -12.36 -0.85 2.37
CA LEU A 51 -11.78 -0.56 1.06
C LEU A 51 -12.81 -0.65 -0.07
N LYS A 52 -13.70 -1.64 -0.02
CA LYS A 52 -14.82 -1.74 -0.97
C LYS A 52 -15.71 -0.50 -0.91
N LYS A 53 -16.01 -0.03 0.31
CA LYS A 53 -16.83 1.18 0.48
C LYS A 53 -16.15 2.41 -0.09
N ILE A 54 -14.84 2.56 0.10
CA ILE A 54 -14.09 3.64 -0.52
C ILE A 54 -14.21 3.58 -2.05
N LYS A 55 -14.02 2.41 -2.65
CA LYS A 55 -14.15 2.23 -4.11
C LYS A 55 -15.57 2.48 -4.62
N GLU A 56 -16.60 2.20 -3.81
CA GLU A 56 -18.00 2.49 -4.15
C GLU A 56 -18.26 4.00 -4.25
N ILE A 57 -17.76 4.77 -3.28
CA ILE A 57 -17.99 6.23 -3.22
C ILE A 57 -16.96 7.06 -4.01
N GLU A 58 -15.79 6.50 -4.26
CA GLU A 58 -14.70 7.11 -5.03
C GLU A 58 -14.01 6.05 -5.89
N PRO A 59 -14.55 5.73 -7.08
CA PRO A 59 -14.01 4.68 -7.94
C PRO A 59 -12.53 4.84 -8.32
N GLU A 60 -12.05 6.08 -8.42
CA GLU A 60 -10.65 6.40 -8.76
C GLU A 60 -9.71 6.40 -7.55
N ALA A 61 -10.22 6.17 -6.32
CA ALA A 61 -9.40 6.12 -5.13
C ALA A 61 -8.35 5.00 -5.21
N GLN A 62 -7.12 5.31 -4.81
CA GLN A 62 -6.07 4.32 -4.67
C GLN A 62 -6.27 3.59 -3.33
N VAL A 63 -6.54 2.30 -3.38
CA VAL A 63 -6.75 1.49 -2.18
C VAL A 63 -5.84 0.27 -2.16
N GLN A 64 -5.25 -0.04 -0.99
CA GLN A 64 -4.35 -1.16 -0.81
C GLN A 64 -4.76 -1.97 0.43
N PHE A 65 -4.78 -3.29 0.30
CA PHE A 65 -5.23 -4.19 1.37
C PHE A 65 -4.07 -4.63 2.26
N LEU A 66 -4.27 -4.61 3.61
CA LEU A 66 -3.21 -4.84 4.58
C LEU A 66 -3.09 -6.27 5.11
N ASN A 67 -4.15 -7.07 5.09
CA ASN A 67 -4.26 -8.28 5.91
C ASN A 67 -3.37 -9.48 5.48
N GLY A 68 -2.84 -9.48 4.25
CA GLY A 68 -1.93 -10.55 3.80
C GLY A 68 -2.60 -11.89 3.42
N ASN A 69 -3.92 -11.99 3.46
CA ASN A 69 -4.67 -13.24 3.25
C ASN A 69 -5.35 -13.35 1.87
N LYS A 70 -5.13 -12.42 0.96
CA LYS A 70 -5.66 -12.44 -0.41
C LYS A 70 -4.52 -12.35 -1.43
N SER A 71 -4.59 -13.19 -2.47
CA SER A 71 -3.60 -13.14 -3.55
C SER A 71 -3.72 -11.84 -4.36
N PRO A 72 -2.62 -11.38 -5.00
CA PRO A 72 -2.67 -10.22 -5.88
C PRO A 72 -3.76 -10.31 -6.97
N LYS A 73 -3.96 -11.50 -7.54
CA LYS A 73 -5.04 -11.74 -8.50
C LYS A 73 -6.44 -11.51 -7.90
N ALA A 74 -6.65 -11.91 -6.64
CA ALA A 74 -7.93 -11.68 -5.96
C ALA A 74 -8.15 -10.19 -5.68
N ILE A 75 -7.10 -9.45 -5.33
CA ILE A 75 -7.11 -7.99 -5.13
C ILE A 75 -7.47 -7.29 -6.44
N LYS A 76 -6.80 -7.62 -7.55
CA LYS A 76 -7.11 -7.07 -8.89
C LYS A 76 -8.56 -7.34 -9.29
N LYS A 77 -9.03 -8.58 -9.09
CA LYS A 77 -10.43 -8.96 -9.39
C LYS A 77 -11.45 -8.16 -8.57
N ALA A 78 -11.08 -7.73 -7.38
CA ALA A 78 -11.92 -6.89 -6.50
C ALA A 78 -11.88 -5.39 -6.87
N GLY A 79 -11.13 -5.00 -7.92
CA GLY A 79 -11.01 -3.61 -8.35
C GLY A 79 -10.13 -2.75 -7.43
N MET A 80 -9.24 -3.38 -6.67
CA MET A 80 -8.28 -2.69 -5.81
C MET A 80 -6.92 -2.57 -6.48
N GLU A 81 -6.19 -1.50 -6.18
CA GLU A 81 -4.94 -1.14 -6.85
C GLU A 81 -3.74 -1.88 -6.28
N GLY A 82 -3.72 -2.17 -4.98
CA GLY A 82 -2.52 -2.69 -4.34
C GLY A 82 -2.72 -3.60 -3.15
N ILE A 83 -1.60 -4.17 -2.75
CA ILE A 83 -1.39 -4.89 -1.49
C ILE A 83 -0.30 -4.17 -0.71
N ASP A 84 -0.57 -3.94 0.59
CA ASP A 84 0.38 -3.40 1.54
C ASP A 84 0.53 -4.42 2.68
N TYR A 85 1.36 -5.42 2.46
CA TYR A 85 1.44 -6.58 3.35
C TYR A 85 2.68 -6.56 4.23
N ASN A 86 2.54 -7.16 5.43
CA ASN A 86 3.70 -7.43 6.25
C ASN A 86 4.78 -8.17 5.44
N HIS A 87 6.02 -7.73 5.56
CA HIS A 87 7.17 -8.23 4.80
C HIS A 87 7.33 -9.76 4.85
N MET A 88 6.91 -10.40 5.94
CA MET A 88 6.95 -11.86 6.09
C MET A 88 6.04 -12.59 5.12
N VAL A 89 4.94 -11.97 4.69
CA VAL A 89 4.05 -12.56 3.67
C VAL A 89 4.81 -12.84 2.39
N PHE A 90 5.66 -11.92 1.96
CA PHE A 90 6.45 -12.08 0.74
C PHE A 90 7.60 -13.08 0.88
N LYS A 91 8.13 -13.27 2.10
CA LYS A 91 9.09 -14.34 2.40
C LYS A 91 8.44 -15.72 2.29
N ILE A 92 7.22 -15.87 2.79
CA ILE A 92 6.46 -17.13 2.77
C ILE A 92 5.87 -17.41 1.38
N LEU A 93 5.43 -16.37 0.68
CA LEU A 93 4.75 -16.46 -0.62
C LEU A 93 5.46 -15.60 -1.70
N PRO A 94 6.75 -15.87 -2.00
CA PRO A 94 7.53 -15.03 -2.92
C PRO A 94 6.95 -14.99 -4.35
N LYS A 95 6.16 -16.00 -4.73
CA LYS A 95 5.42 -16.02 -6.00
C LYS A 95 4.40 -14.88 -6.14
N TRP A 96 3.96 -14.28 -5.02
CA TRP A 96 3.02 -13.15 -5.05
C TRP A 96 3.65 -11.88 -5.57
N VAL A 97 4.95 -11.69 -5.43
CA VAL A 97 5.67 -10.56 -6.05
C VAL A 97 5.53 -10.63 -7.59
N LYS A 98 5.86 -11.79 -8.18
CA LYS A 98 5.72 -12.00 -9.63
C LYS A 98 4.25 -11.90 -10.08
N GLN A 99 3.32 -12.42 -9.28
CA GLN A 99 1.90 -12.33 -9.58
C GLN A 99 1.41 -10.88 -9.55
N ALA A 100 1.78 -10.09 -8.55
CA ALA A 100 1.40 -8.68 -8.43
C ALA A 100 1.89 -7.89 -9.65
N LYS A 101 3.16 -8.05 -10.04
CA LYS A 101 3.71 -7.41 -11.24
C LYS A 101 2.95 -7.79 -12.51
N LYS A 102 2.63 -9.08 -12.68
CA LYS A 102 1.87 -9.57 -13.84
C LYS A 102 0.46 -8.98 -13.91
N GLU A 103 -0.20 -8.84 -12.77
CA GLU A 103 -1.57 -8.32 -12.67
C GLU A 103 -1.61 -6.77 -12.62
N GLY A 104 -0.47 -6.09 -12.56
CA GLY A 104 -0.38 -4.65 -12.37
C GLY A 104 -0.95 -4.21 -11.02
N VAL A 105 -0.64 -4.96 -9.96
CA VAL A 105 -1.01 -4.68 -8.57
C VAL A 105 0.15 -4.02 -7.87
N ILE A 106 -0.07 -2.86 -7.26
CA ILE A 106 0.91 -2.11 -6.48
C ILE A 106 1.43 -2.98 -5.33
N LEU A 107 2.75 -3.03 -5.19
CA LEU A 107 3.46 -3.73 -4.14
C LEU A 107 3.93 -2.75 -3.07
N ASN A 108 3.34 -2.85 -1.90
CA ASN A 108 3.74 -2.11 -0.70
C ASN A 108 4.01 -3.09 0.44
N THR A 109 4.90 -2.76 1.35
CA THR A 109 5.28 -3.61 2.47
C THR A 109 5.65 -2.82 3.71
N TRP A 110 5.42 -3.41 4.91
CA TRP A 110 5.69 -2.83 6.24
C TRP A 110 6.14 -3.87 7.24
N THR A 111 6.79 -3.51 8.32
CA THR A 111 7.76 -2.44 8.48
C THR A 111 9.14 -3.04 8.24
N VAL A 112 9.92 -2.46 7.35
CA VAL A 112 11.21 -3.01 6.91
C VAL A 112 12.34 -2.13 7.44
N ASN A 113 13.00 -2.55 8.51
CA ASN A 113 14.12 -1.83 9.13
C ASN A 113 15.46 -2.54 8.94
N ASP A 114 15.43 -3.82 8.58
CA ASP A 114 16.63 -4.61 8.31
C ASP A 114 17.25 -4.24 6.96
N PRO A 115 18.57 -3.92 6.92
CA PRO A 115 19.23 -3.48 5.70
C PRO A 115 19.25 -4.50 4.56
N GLU A 116 19.37 -5.80 4.85
CA GLU A 116 19.38 -6.87 3.84
C GLU A 116 17.98 -7.06 3.25
N MET A 117 16.97 -6.90 4.10
CA MET A 117 15.58 -6.93 3.65
C MET A 117 15.24 -5.74 2.76
N MET A 118 15.72 -4.52 3.10
CA MET A 118 15.58 -3.34 2.24
C MET A 118 16.14 -3.62 0.85
N ASP A 119 17.36 -4.17 0.77
CA ASP A 119 17.97 -4.53 -0.51
C ASP A 119 17.14 -5.54 -1.31
N TRP A 120 16.54 -6.51 -0.62
CA TRP A 120 15.69 -7.49 -1.27
C TRP A 120 14.42 -6.85 -1.86
N PHE A 121 13.73 -5.99 -1.11
CA PHE A 121 12.53 -5.30 -1.58
C PHE A 121 12.84 -4.30 -2.70
N LEU A 122 13.93 -3.55 -2.61
CA LEU A 122 14.40 -2.64 -3.67
C LEU A 122 14.74 -3.40 -4.96
N LYS A 123 15.49 -4.51 -4.88
CA LYS A 123 15.82 -5.38 -6.03
C LYS A 123 14.59 -6.05 -6.65
N ASN A 124 13.53 -6.25 -5.87
CA ASN A 124 12.26 -6.76 -6.37
C ASN A 124 11.32 -5.64 -6.80
N GLU A 125 11.80 -4.39 -6.87
CA GLU A 125 11.07 -3.22 -7.41
C GLU A 125 9.70 -3.04 -6.74
N PHE A 126 9.66 -3.04 -5.42
CA PHE A 126 8.47 -2.66 -4.68
C PHE A 126 8.18 -1.17 -4.89
N ASP A 127 6.92 -0.84 -5.09
CA ASP A 127 6.48 0.55 -5.31
C ASP A 127 6.61 1.39 -4.04
N PHE A 128 6.38 0.77 -2.86
CA PHE A 128 6.50 1.41 -1.55
C PHE A 128 7.12 0.47 -0.52
N ILE A 129 7.94 1.02 0.35
CA ILE A 129 8.53 0.32 1.51
C ILE A 129 8.37 1.21 2.73
N THR A 130 7.56 0.78 3.70
CA THR A 130 7.42 1.45 4.99
C THR A 130 8.57 1.07 5.91
N THR A 131 9.27 2.08 6.44
CA THR A 131 10.44 1.91 7.32
C THR A 131 10.52 3.02 8.36
N ASP A 132 11.13 2.71 9.51
CA ASP A 132 11.51 3.71 10.53
C ASP A 132 12.89 4.33 10.22
N GLU A 133 13.61 3.80 9.18
CA GLU A 133 14.96 4.20 8.76
C GLU A 133 14.97 4.77 7.32
N PRO A 134 14.23 5.89 7.06
CA PRO A 134 14.04 6.40 5.71
C PRO A 134 15.34 6.87 5.03
N GLU A 135 16.28 7.44 5.80
CA GLU A 135 17.57 7.89 5.26
C GLU A 135 18.40 6.70 4.75
N LEU A 136 18.41 5.58 5.49
CA LEU A 136 19.11 4.36 5.08
C LEU A 136 18.48 3.78 3.81
N LEU A 137 17.15 3.71 3.76
CA LEU A 137 16.44 3.21 2.57
C LEU A 137 16.75 4.06 1.33
N LEU A 138 16.72 5.39 1.45
CA LEU A 138 17.04 6.31 0.36
C LEU A 138 18.51 6.19 -0.10
N GLN A 139 19.44 5.98 0.83
CA GLN A 139 20.86 5.74 0.50
C GLN A 139 21.00 4.46 -0.32
N LYS A 140 20.38 3.36 0.10
CA LYS A 140 20.41 2.07 -0.61
C LYS A 140 19.79 2.16 -2.00
N GLN A 141 18.65 2.85 -2.12
CA GLN A 141 18.01 3.08 -3.41
C GLN A 141 18.94 3.82 -4.40
N LYS A 142 19.62 4.87 -3.94
CA LYS A 142 20.59 5.61 -4.77
C LYS A 142 21.76 4.73 -5.21
N SER A 143 22.29 3.89 -4.33
CA SER A 143 23.40 2.98 -4.66
C SER A 143 23.02 1.98 -5.75
N LEU A 144 21.82 1.39 -5.66
CA LEU A 144 21.33 0.46 -6.69
C LEU A 144 21.16 1.11 -8.05
N TRP A 145 20.74 2.38 -8.11
CA TRP A 145 20.59 3.10 -9.39
C TRP A 145 21.95 3.46 -10.03
N THR A 146 22.97 3.72 -9.23
CA THR A 146 24.32 4.00 -9.75
C THR A 146 24.99 2.73 -10.28
N GLU A 147 24.83 1.59 -9.63
CA GLU A 147 25.37 0.30 -10.08
C GLU A 147 24.69 -0.22 -11.35
N GLY A 148 23.39 0.04 -11.54
CA GLY A 148 22.63 -0.39 -12.71
C GLY A 148 22.90 0.42 -13.99
N ASN A 149 23.57 1.57 -13.88
CA ASN A 149 23.90 2.47 -15.00
C ASN A 149 25.40 2.49 -15.33
N SER A 150 26.19 1.61 -14.73
CA SER A 150 27.62 1.40 -15.01
C SER A 150 27.83 0.15 -15.83
#